data_cddc00e3c164b0ca39f5655f0e88fb6a
#
_entry.id   cddc00e3c164b0ca39f5655f0e88fb6a
#
_cell.length_a   1.000
_cell.length_b   1.000
_cell.length_c   1.000
_cell.angle_alpha   90.00
_cell.angle_beta   90.00
_cell.angle_gamma   90.00
#
_symmetry.space_group_name_H-M   'P 1'
#
loop_
_entity.id
_entity.type
_entity.pdbx_description
1 polymer ?
#
loop_
_entity_poly.entity_id
_entity_poly.type
_entity_poly.pdbx_seq_one_letter_code
_entity_poly.pdbx_strand_id
1 'polypeptide(L)' 'MSDKLKEMFVEYVFNEESKAKIIKELNDSINIPILNEKTEAKIFEAIYEVVESVLKKIILK' A
#
# COMPACT_ATOMS: atom_id res chain seq x y z
N MET A 1 -4.43 22.08 4.47
CA MET A 1 -3.63 21.62 3.33
C MET A 1 -4.44 21.75 2.05
N SER A 2 -3.86 22.28 0.98
CA SER A 2 -4.58 22.46 -0.27
C SER A 2 -4.86 21.12 -0.93
N ASP A 3 -5.86 21.09 -1.82
CA ASP A 3 -6.21 19.87 -2.54
C ASP A 3 -5.05 19.36 -3.39
N LYS A 4 -4.30 20.29 -3.98
CA LYS A 4 -3.14 19.93 -4.79
C LYS A 4 -2.05 19.26 -3.95
N LEU A 5 -1.80 19.77 -2.74
CA LEU A 5 -0.83 19.16 -1.83
C LEU A 5 -1.29 17.79 -1.37
N LYS A 6 -2.59 17.61 -1.14
CA LYS A 6 -3.14 16.31 -0.79
C LYS A 6 -2.93 15.30 -1.91
N GLU A 7 -3.19 15.71 -3.15
CA GLU A 7 -2.98 14.85 -4.31
C GLU A 7 -1.52 14.48 -4.49
N MET A 8 -0.62 15.44 -4.31
CA MET A 8 0.82 15.18 -4.39
C MET A 8 1.27 14.20 -3.32
N PHE A 9 0.76 14.35 -2.11
CA PHE A 9 1.06 13.45 -1.00
C PHE A 9 0.60 12.02 -1.31
N VAL A 10 -0.63 11.89 -1.81
CA VAL A 10 -1.20 10.58 -2.16
C VAL A 10 -0.36 9.93 -3.25
N GLU A 11 0.01 10.66 -4.29
CA GLU A 11 0.84 10.13 -5.36
C GLU A 11 2.24 9.74 -4.88
N TYR A 12 2.79 10.50 -3.94
CA TYR A 12 4.09 10.19 -3.38
C TYR A 12 4.07 8.88 -2.59
N VAL A 13 3.01 8.65 -1.82
CA VAL A 13 2.89 7.46 -0.97
C VAL A 13 2.34 6.27 -1.75
N PHE A 14 1.35 6.49 -2.62
CA PHE A 14 0.62 5.42 -3.28
C PHE A 14 0.93 5.34 -4.78
N ASN A 15 2.21 5.29 -5.13
CA ASN A 15 2.64 5.02 -6.50
C ASN A 15 3.17 3.59 -6.60
N GLU A 16 3.41 3.13 -7.83
CA GLU A 16 3.84 1.75 -8.07
C GLU A 16 5.17 1.42 -7.37
N GLU A 17 6.10 2.36 -7.35
CA GLU A 17 7.39 2.17 -6.71
C GLU A 17 7.25 2.01 -5.20
N SER A 18 6.49 2.89 -4.56
CA SER A 18 6.25 2.83 -3.12
C SER A 18 5.46 1.58 -2.76
N LYS A 19 4.46 1.22 -3.57
CA LYS A 19 3.68 0.01 -3.38
C LYS A 19 4.58 -1.22 -3.37
N ALA A 20 5.48 -1.33 -4.35
CA ALA A 20 6.38 -2.47 -4.44
C ALA A 20 7.29 -2.55 -3.21
N LYS A 21 7.81 -1.41 -2.76
CA LYS A 21 8.66 -1.36 -1.57
C LYS A 21 7.91 -1.76 -0.31
N ILE A 22 6.70 -1.27 -0.14
CA ILE A 22 5.88 -1.57 1.03
C ILE A 22 5.55 -3.06 1.06
N ILE A 23 5.14 -3.63 -0.06
CA ILE A 23 4.81 -5.05 -0.14
C ILE A 23 6.05 -5.91 0.15
N LYS A 24 7.20 -5.51 -0.38
CA LYS A 24 8.45 -6.23 -0.13
C LYS A 24 8.81 -6.20 1.35
N GLU A 25 8.69 -5.03 1.98
CA GLU A 25 8.99 -4.91 3.41
C GLU A 25 8.03 -5.73 4.27
N LEU A 26 6.76 -5.77 3.89
CA LEU A 26 5.78 -6.61 4.59
C LEU A 26 6.12 -8.08 4.46
N ASN A 27 6.51 -8.54 3.27
CA ASN A 27 6.92 -9.91 3.07
C ASN A 27 8.17 -10.28 3.87
N ASP A 28 9.11 -9.35 3.98
CA ASP A 28 10.35 -9.57 4.71
C ASP A 28 10.14 -9.55 6.23
N SER A 29 9.21 -8.72 6.69
CA SER A 29 8.98 -8.50 8.12
C SER A 29 7.94 -9.45 8.73
N ILE A 30 6.97 -9.87 7.91
CA ILE A 30 5.88 -10.74 8.35
C ILE A 30 6.00 -12.07 7.61
N ASN A 31 6.34 -13.11 8.34
CA ASN A 31 6.45 -14.45 7.75
C ASN A 31 5.29 -15.32 8.22
N ILE A 32 4.42 -15.67 7.29
CA ILE A 32 3.27 -16.55 7.58
C ILE A 32 3.68 -17.96 7.19
N PRO A 33 3.94 -18.86 8.14
CA PRO A 33 4.57 -20.14 7.86
C PRO A 33 3.74 -21.11 7.01
N ILE A 34 2.43 -20.90 6.91
CA ILE A 34 1.56 -21.78 6.14
C ILE A 34 1.28 -21.25 4.73
N LEU A 35 1.81 -20.08 4.37
CA LEU A 35 1.64 -19.49 3.06
C LEU A 35 3.00 -19.38 2.37
N ASN A 36 3.02 -19.59 1.06
CA ASN A 36 4.23 -19.33 0.29
C ASN A 36 4.36 -17.83 -0.01
N GLU A 37 5.56 -17.39 -0.39
CA GLU A 37 5.83 -15.97 -0.64
C GLU A 37 4.91 -15.35 -1.68
N LYS A 38 4.57 -16.11 -2.71
CA LYS A 38 3.71 -15.61 -3.77
C LYS A 38 2.30 -15.32 -3.27
N THR A 39 1.78 -16.20 -2.43
CA THR A 39 0.45 -16.01 -1.83
C THR A 39 0.46 -14.87 -0.83
N GLU A 40 1.50 -14.75 -0.01
CA GLU A 40 1.67 -13.63 0.91
C GLU A 40 1.68 -12.30 0.17
N ALA A 41 2.44 -12.23 -0.93
CA ALA A 41 2.52 -10.99 -1.71
C ALA A 41 1.16 -10.57 -2.25
N LYS A 42 0.35 -11.53 -2.70
CA LYS A 42 -1.01 -11.24 -3.19
C LYS A 42 -1.92 -10.73 -2.07
N ILE A 43 -1.80 -11.31 -0.88
CA ILE A 43 -2.59 -10.88 0.27
C ILE A 43 -2.19 -9.46 0.66
N PHE A 44 -0.90 -9.17 0.75
CA PHE A 44 -0.43 -7.83 1.09
C PHE A 44 -0.81 -6.80 0.03
N GLU A 45 -0.79 -7.19 -1.23
CA GLU A 45 -1.22 -6.31 -2.31
C GLU A 45 -2.71 -5.97 -2.18
N ALA A 46 -3.54 -6.95 -1.87
CA ALA A 46 -4.97 -6.70 -1.66
C ALA A 46 -5.21 -5.79 -0.46
N ILE A 47 -4.50 -6.03 0.64
CA ILE A 47 -4.58 -5.18 1.83
C ILE A 47 -4.13 -3.77 1.51
N TYR A 48 -3.04 -3.63 0.78
CA TYR A 48 -2.51 -2.32 0.38
C TYR A 48 -3.55 -1.55 -0.43
N GLU A 49 -4.20 -2.20 -1.40
CA GLU A 49 -5.21 -1.55 -2.23
C GLU A 49 -6.42 -1.07 -1.42
N VAL A 50 -6.85 -1.86 -0.44
CA VAL A 50 -7.95 -1.46 0.44
C VAL A 50 -7.54 -0.26 1.28
N VAL A 51 -6.36 -0.30 1.87
CA VAL A 51 -5.85 0.81 2.67
C VAL A 51 -5.71 2.07 1.83
N GLU A 52 -5.16 1.93 0.63
CA GLU A 52 -5.03 3.05 -0.30
C GLU A 52 -6.39 3.69 -0.60
N SER A 53 -7.38 2.86 -0.92
CA SER A 53 -8.73 3.32 -1.23
C SER A 53 -9.35 4.08 -0.06
N VAL A 54 -9.24 3.52 1.14
CA VAL A 54 -9.78 4.15 2.34
C VAL A 54 -9.08 5.48 2.64
N LEU A 55 -7.76 5.49 2.58
CA LEU A 55 -6.99 6.70 2.86
C LEU A 55 -7.26 7.80 1.83
N LYS A 56 -7.38 7.43 0.56
CA LYS A 56 -7.72 8.40 -0.48
C LYS A 56 -9.09 9.04 -0.22
N LYS A 57 -10.06 8.25 0.21
CA LYS A 57 -11.38 8.79 0.55
C LYS A 57 -11.31 9.78 1.70
N ILE A 58 -10.45 9.52 2.68
CA ILE A 58 -10.28 10.40 3.83
C ILE A 58 -9.50 11.65 3.46
N ILE A 59 -8.40 11.49 2.74
CA ILE A 59 -7.48 12.59 2.42
C ILE A 59 -8.04 13.50 1.33
N LEU A 60 -8.62 12.92 0.27
CA LEU A 60 -9.10 13.65 -0.90
C LEU A 60 -10.57 14.01 -0.83
N LYS A 61 -11.16 13.84 0.30
CA LYS A 61 -12.58 14.08 0.53
C LYS A 61 -13.02 15.55 0.28
#